data_1a502b3fbd91c1ed2ba4c5d436d1abd1
#
_entry.id   1a502b3fbd91c1ed2ba4c5d436d1abd1
#
_cell.length_a   1.000
_cell.length_b   1.000
_cell.length_c   1.000
_cell.angle_alpha   90.00
_cell.angle_beta   90.00
_cell.angle_gamma   90.00
#
_symmetry.space_group_name_H-M   'P 1'
#
loop_
_entity.id
_entity.type
_entity.pdbx_description
1 polymer ?
#
loop_
_entity_poly.entity_id
_entity_poly.type
_entity_poly.pdbx_seq_one_letter_code
_entity_poly.pdbx_strand_id
1 'polypeptide(L)'
;ATYLDTFGWILYLMGNPLEAKPFFKHAMLYGGKDSAVIMDHYAEVLFALKEYDLAMVYWNLAMKKNNGEIPDLEERIRKRKQSIMK
;
A
#
# COMPACT_ATOMS: atom_id res chain seq x y z
N ALA A 1 -4.14 12.16 -7.99
CA ALA A 1 -3.89 10.99 -7.11
C ALA A 1 -2.92 11.30 -5.97
N THR A 2 -1.96 12.20 -6.21
CA THR A 2 -0.91 12.49 -5.23
C THR A 2 -1.46 13.00 -3.89
N TYR A 3 -2.39 13.94 -3.94
CA TYR A 3 -2.94 14.48 -2.68
C TYR A 3 -3.81 13.45 -1.95
N LEU A 4 -4.48 12.56 -2.68
CA LEU A 4 -5.26 11.48 -2.08
C LEU A 4 -4.34 10.51 -1.33
N ASP A 5 -3.22 10.16 -1.93
CA ASP A 5 -2.21 9.33 -1.28
C ASP A 5 -1.67 10.02 -0.03
N THR A 6 -1.38 11.32 -0.12
CA THR A 6 -0.85 12.07 1.01
C THR A 6 -1.82 12.09 2.19
N PHE A 7 -3.09 12.40 1.95
CA PHE A 7 -4.09 12.41 3.01
C PHE A 7 -4.30 11.02 3.60
N GLY A 8 -4.41 10.02 2.74
CA GLY A 8 -4.59 8.64 3.20
C GLY A 8 -3.40 8.16 4.03
N TRP A 9 -2.19 8.50 3.60
CA TRP A 9 -0.99 8.09 4.33
C TRP A 9 -0.89 8.75 5.70
N ILE A 10 -1.24 10.04 5.78
CA ILE A 10 -1.28 10.74 7.06
C ILE A 10 -2.27 10.06 8.03
N LEU A 11 -3.47 9.73 7.55
CA LEU A 11 -4.45 9.05 8.37
C LEU A 11 -3.93 7.69 8.86
N TYR A 12 -3.26 6.95 7.98
CA TYR A 12 -2.65 5.69 8.36
C TYR A 12 -1.60 5.86 9.45
N LEU A 13 -0.71 6.86 9.30
CA LEU A 13 0.34 7.13 10.29
C LEU A 13 -0.23 7.58 11.63
N MET A 14 -1.40 8.18 11.62
CA MET A 14 -2.11 8.58 12.84
C MET A 14 -2.85 7.41 13.52
N GLY A 15 -2.74 6.21 12.97
CA GLY A 15 -3.40 5.05 13.54
C GLY A 15 -4.83 4.85 13.05
N ASN A 16 -5.20 5.46 11.92
CA ASN A 16 -6.56 5.40 11.37
C ASN A 16 -6.59 4.72 9.99
N PRO A 17 -6.19 3.43 9.89
CA PRO A 17 -6.15 2.77 8.58
C PRO A 17 -7.52 2.60 7.94
N LEU A 18 -8.57 2.43 8.74
CA LEU A 18 -9.93 2.29 8.21
C LEU A 18 -10.38 3.57 7.51
N GLU A 19 -10.06 4.72 8.09
CA GLU A 19 -10.37 6.01 7.48
C GLU A 19 -9.49 6.31 6.28
N ALA A 20 -8.26 5.78 6.27
CA ALA A 20 -7.32 5.95 5.16
C ALA A 20 -7.77 5.21 3.90
N LYS A 21 -8.41 4.06 4.05
CA LYS A 21 -8.74 3.16 2.94
C LYS A 21 -9.51 3.83 1.80
N PRO A 22 -10.59 4.60 2.02
CA PRO A 22 -11.31 5.22 0.90
C PRO A 22 -10.46 6.20 0.10
N PHE A 23 -9.51 6.89 0.74
CA PHE A 23 -8.61 7.79 0.01
C PHE A 23 -7.75 7.02 -0.99
N PHE A 24 -7.24 5.85 -0.60
CA PHE A 24 -6.46 5.02 -1.51
C PHE A 24 -7.32 4.37 -2.59
N LYS A 25 -8.55 3.97 -2.27
CA LYS A 25 -9.47 3.47 -3.30
C LYS A 25 -9.69 4.53 -4.38
N HIS A 26 -9.91 5.78 -3.98
CA HIS A 26 -10.04 6.88 -4.93
C HIS A 26 -8.76 7.10 -5.71
N ALA A 27 -7.60 7.02 -5.05
CA ALA A 27 -6.32 7.17 -5.73
C ALA A 27 -6.16 6.12 -6.84
N MET A 28 -6.61 4.88 -6.61
CA MET A 28 -6.55 3.84 -7.64
C MET A 28 -7.38 4.18 -8.87
N LEU A 29 -8.51 4.88 -8.70
CA LEU A 29 -9.35 5.30 -9.81
C LEU A 29 -8.72 6.43 -10.63
N TYR A 30 -7.82 7.20 -10.04
CA TYR A 30 -7.24 8.40 -10.66
C TYR A 30 -5.74 8.25 -10.92
N GLY A 31 -5.33 7.08 -11.39
CA GLY A 31 -3.96 6.85 -11.81
C GLY A 31 -3.02 6.29 -10.76
N GLY A 32 -3.52 6.00 -9.56
CA GLY A 32 -2.67 5.42 -8.50
C GLY A 32 -2.05 4.09 -8.87
N LYS A 33 -2.67 3.35 -9.79
CA LYS A 33 -2.14 2.05 -10.25
C LYS A 33 -0.86 2.19 -11.06
N ASP A 34 -0.52 3.41 -11.49
CA ASP A 34 0.72 3.65 -12.21
C ASP A 34 1.87 4.05 -11.27
N SER A 35 1.61 4.12 -9.98
CA SER A 35 2.60 4.50 -8.97
C SER A 35 2.89 3.36 -8.02
N ALA A 36 4.15 2.89 -8.02
CA ALA A 36 4.60 1.88 -7.06
C ALA A 36 4.42 2.35 -5.62
N VAL A 37 4.71 3.63 -5.36
CA VAL A 37 4.62 4.21 -4.01
C VAL A 37 3.18 4.19 -3.51
N ILE A 38 2.22 4.61 -4.34
CA ILE A 38 0.81 4.66 -3.94
C ILE A 38 0.28 3.25 -3.69
N MET A 39 0.63 2.29 -4.55
CA MET A 39 0.20 0.91 -4.37
C MET A 39 0.82 0.27 -3.12
N ASP A 40 2.09 0.60 -2.83
CA ASP A 40 2.74 0.14 -1.60
C ASP A 40 2.02 0.70 -0.36
N HIS A 41 1.74 1.99 -0.36
CA HIS A 41 1.00 2.62 0.75
C HIS A 41 -0.38 1.98 0.94
N TYR A 42 -1.09 1.73 -0.15
CA TYR A 42 -2.40 1.09 -0.06
C TYR A 42 -2.28 -0.31 0.51
N ALA A 43 -1.28 -1.07 0.07
CA ALA A 43 -1.04 -2.41 0.60
C ALA A 43 -0.76 -2.39 2.10
N GLU A 44 0.00 -1.41 2.59
CA GLU A 44 0.25 -1.27 4.02
C GLU A 44 -1.04 -1.01 4.80
N VAL A 45 -1.91 -0.15 4.27
CA VAL A 45 -3.21 0.12 4.88
C VAL A 45 -4.06 -1.15 4.93
N LEU A 46 -4.12 -1.89 3.82
CA LEU A 46 -4.87 -3.13 3.76
C LEU A 46 -4.32 -4.17 4.73
N PHE A 47 -3.00 -4.27 4.83
CA PHE A 47 -2.36 -5.18 5.77
C PHE A 47 -2.72 -4.83 7.21
N ALA A 48 -2.72 -3.55 7.56
CA ALA A 48 -3.11 -3.10 8.89
C ALA A 48 -4.57 -3.44 9.22
N LEU A 49 -5.42 -3.50 8.19
CA LEU A 49 -6.83 -3.88 8.34
C LEU A 49 -7.02 -5.41 8.26
N LYS A 50 -5.93 -6.16 8.18
CA LYS A 50 -5.93 -7.63 8.09
C LYS A 50 -6.54 -8.16 6.78
N GLU A 51 -6.59 -7.33 5.76
CA GLU A 51 -6.97 -7.74 4.41
C GLU A 51 -5.72 -8.20 3.65
N TYR A 52 -5.15 -9.31 4.11
CA TYR A 52 -3.82 -9.77 3.70
C TYR A 52 -3.74 -10.15 2.22
N ASP A 53 -4.75 -10.84 1.71
CA ASP A 53 -4.74 -11.29 0.31
C ASP A 53 -4.71 -10.09 -0.64
N LEU A 54 -5.55 -9.11 -0.36
CA LEU A 54 -5.60 -7.90 -1.19
C LEU A 54 -4.33 -7.08 -1.04
N ALA A 55 -3.77 -7.01 0.16
CA ALA A 55 -2.49 -6.33 0.38
C ALA A 55 -1.40 -6.94 -0.50
N MET A 56 -1.35 -8.28 -0.59
CA MET A 56 -0.35 -8.95 -1.41
C MET A 56 -0.56 -8.66 -2.90
N VAL A 57 -1.80 -8.56 -3.36
CA VAL A 57 -2.09 -8.20 -4.75
C VAL A 57 -1.48 -6.83 -5.07
N TYR A 58 -1.70 -5.83 -4.23
CA TYR A 58 -1.19 -4.48 -4.49
C TYR A 58 0.32 -4.40 -4.33
N TRP A 59 0.91 -5.15 -3.39
CA TRP A 59 2.36 -5.21 -3.29
C TRP A 59 3.00 -5.86 -4.51
N ASN A 60 2.39 -6.92 -5.06
CA ASN A 60 2.90 -7.53 -6.29
C ASN A 60 2.84 -6.55 -7.45
N LEU A 61 1.77 -5.77 -7.55
CA LEU A 61 1.66 -4.73 -8.57
C LEU A 61 2.70 -3.63 -8.35
N ALA A 62 2.91 -3.23 -7.09
CA ALA A 62 3.91 -2.24 -6.76
C ALA A 62 5.31 -2.70 -7.16
N MET A 63 5.63 -3.97 -6.93
CA MET A 63 6.92 -4.51 -7.31
C MET A 63 7.14 -4.47 -8.83
N LYS A 64 6.10 -4.74 -9.61
CA LYS A 64 6.19 -4.68 -11.07
C LYS A 64 6.44 -3.26 -11.58
N LYS A 65 5.94 -2.25 -10.87
CA LYS A 65 6.09 -0.85 -11.24
C LYS A 65 7.32 -0.19 -10.60
N ASN A 66 7.95 -0.87 -9.65
CA ASN A 66 9.06 -0.30 -8.91
C ASN A 66 10.33 -0.25 -9.76
N ASN A 67 10.80 0.96 -10.03
CA ASN A 67 12.05 1.21 -10.76
C ASN A 67 13.14 1.73 -9.83
N GLY A 68 13.23 1.15 -8.64
CA GLY A 68 14.22 1.57 -7.65
C GLY A 68 13.75 2.70 -6.74
N GLU A 69 12.51 3.16 -6.90
CA GLU A 69 11.93 4.20 -6.04
C GLU A 69 11.79 3.73 -4.60
N ILE A 70 11.58 2.43 -4.41
CA ILE A 70 11.40 1.82 -3.09
C ILE A 70 12.42 0.68 -2.99
N PRO A 71 13.66 0.99 -2.55
CA PRO A 71 14.74 0.02 -2.62
C PRO A 71 14.58 -1.20 -1.71
N ASP A 72 13.83 -1.08 -0.61
CA ASP A 72 13.64 -2.18 0.34
C ASP A 72 12.29 -2.89 0.19
N LEU A 73 11.56 -2.62 -0.89
CA LEU A 73 10.17 -3.09 -1.04
C LEU A 73 10.08 -4.63 -0.99
N GLU A 74 10.90 -5.32 -1.77
CA GLU A 74 10.86 -6.79 -1.83
C GLU A 74 11.12 -7.42 -0.45
N GLU A 75 12.11 -6.92 0.26
CA GLU A 75 12.44 -7.45 1.58
C GLU A 75 11.34 -7.17 2.59
N ARG A 76 10.77 -5.97 2.54
CA ARG A 76 9.68 -5.60 3.45
C ARG A 76 8.45 -6.47 3.21
N ILE A 77 8.10 -6.72 1.96
CA ILE A 77 7.00 -7.62 1.62
C ILE A 77 7.26 -9.03 2.16
N ARG A 78 8.48 -9.53 1.99
CA ARG A 78 8.85 -10.83 2.51
C ARG A 78 8.66 -10.93 4.02
N LYS A 79 9.07 -9.90 4.74
CA LYS A 79 8.90 -9.85 6.19
C LYS A 79 7.42 -9.82 6.59
N ARG A 80 6.61 -9.09 5.85
CA ARG A 80 5.16 -9.05 6.09
C ARG A 80 4.52 -10.42 5.87
N LYS A 81 4.90 -11.11 4.81
CA LYS A 81 4.41 -12.48 4.56
C LYS A 81 4.76 -13.41 5.71
N GLN A 82 5.98 -13.33 6.20
CA GLN A 82 6.42 -14.17 7.32
C GLN A 82 5.59 -13.90 8.57
N SER A 83 5.19 -12.66 8.81
CA SER A 83 4.43 -12.30 9.99
C SER A 83 3.03 -12.91 10.02
N ILE A 84 2.43 -13.18 8.86
CA ILE A 84 1.08 -13.75 8.78
C ILE A 84 1.09 -15.27 8.61
N MET A 85 2.25 -15.86 8.37
CA MET A 85 2.39 -17.32 8.18
C MET A 85 2.72 -18.06 9.46
N LYS A 86 2.75 -17.38 10.57
CA LYS A 86 3.06 -18.01 11.85
C LYS A 86 1.91 -18.83 12.41
#